data_bb5381c50289034510ee5d42f7fa551c
#
_entry.id   bb5381c50289034510ee5d42f7fa551c
#
_cell.length_a   1.000
_cell.length_b   1.000
_cell.length_c   1.000
_cell.angle_alpha   90.00
_cell.angle_beta   90.00
_cell.angle_gamma   90.00
#
_symmetry.space_group_name_H-M   'P 1'
#
loop_
_entity.id
_entity.type
_entity.pdbx_description
1 polymer ?
#
loop_
_entity_poly.entity_id
_entity_poly.type
_entity_poly.pdbx_seq_one_letter_code
_entity_poly.pdbx_strand_id
1 'polypeptide(L)'
;TDADGYLILPQNLKIGHYRIEEVTAPDGYTINKNYAEIKVDSDTLYQIEPVSGDAIIEVVYENHPVKGELTVVKKGEVLKDYGKDFKYEMENLAGAVFAIYAAEDIYTADFQKDDAGNRILEYAKDTLVAELTTDETGSATIKNLPLGNYRVVEKTAPDGFVHNKAEQNVQFVYVDQDTPAVVESVEFINERQKVEISVEKQDAENGSTIAGAEFGLYAKEDIKAGEKVIVKADEQ
;
A
#
# COMPACT_ATOMS: atom_id res chain seq x y z
N THR A 1 -19.07 -23.03 14.53
CA THR A 1 -18.34 -22.92 15.82
C THR A 1 -19.05 -21.94 16.72
N ASP A 2 -18.91 -22.09 18.03
CA ASP A 2 -19.41 -21.17 19.04
C ASP A 2 -18.50 -19.92 19.18
N ALA A 3 -18.74 -19.11 20.23
CA ALA A 3 -17.98 -17.88 20.48
C ALA A 3 -16.51 -18.14 20.86
N ASP A 4 -16.19 -19.35 21.33
CA ASP A 4 -14.87 -19.77 21.71
C ASP A 4 -14.13 -20.51 20.57
N GLY A 5 -14.79 -20.63 19.40
CA GLY A 5 -14.22 -21.26 18.20
C GLY A 5 -14.42 -22.78 18.15
N TYR A 6 -15.17 -23.39 19.08
CA TYR A 6 -15.38 -24.83 19.14
C TYR A 6 -16.68 -25.26 18.44
N LEU A 7 -16.64 -26.42 17.88
CA LEU A 7 -17.81 -27.17 17.39
C LEU A 7 -17.73 -28.58 17.90
N ILE A 8 -18.70 -28.98 18.71
CA ILE A 8 -18.89 -30.38 19.11
C ILE A 8 -20.07 -30.94 18.33
N LEU A 9 -19.88 -32.04 17.62
CA LEU A 9 -20.93 -32.67 16.87
C LEU A 9 -22.04 -33.17 17.81
N PRO A 10 -23.32 -32.90 17.49
CA PRO A 10 -24.45 -33.22 18.41
C PRO A 10 -24.76 -34.73 18.51
N GLN A 11 -24.11 -35.55 17.70
CA GLN A 11 -24.28 -37.00 17.66
C GLN A 11 -22.94 -37.72 17.67
N ASN A 12 -22.83 -38.79 18.43
CA ASN A 12 -21.66 -39.63 18.44
C ASN A 12 -21.47 -40.31 17.07
N LEU A 13 -20.25 -40.22 16.53
CA LEU A 13 -19.91 -40.87 15.28
C LEU A 13 -19.87 -42.39 15.43
N LYS A 14 -20.34 -43.08 14.43
CA LYS A 14 -20.17 -44.53 14.31
C LYS A 14 -18.77 -44.86 13.83
N ILE A 15 -18.35 -46.15 14.00
CA ILE A 15 -17.12 -46.63 13.39
C ILE A 15 -17.17 -46.37 11.87
N GLY A 16 -16.10 -45.72 11.36
CA GLY A 16 -16.01 -45.35 9.94
C GLY A 16 -14.90 -44.35 9.66
N HIS A 17 -14.77 -43.99 8.40
CA HIS A 17 -13.88 -42.94 7.91
C HIS A 17 -14.69 -41.70 7.56
N TYR A 18 -14.25 -40.58 8.02
CA TYR A 18 -14.93 -39.29 7.86
C TYR A 18 -13.98 -38.26 7.29
N ARG A 19 -14.54 -37.29 6.59
CA ARG A 19 -13.87 -36.09 6.12
C ARG A 19 -14.56 -34.87 6.71
N ILE A 20 -13.77 -33.99 7.32
CA ILE A 20 -14.22 -32.67 7.76
C ILE A 20 -13.60 -31.64 6.84
N GLU A 21 -14.38 -30.69 6.38
CA GLU A 21 -13.95 -29.53 5.60
C GLU A 21 -14.65 -28.28 6.09
N GLU A 22 -13.98 -27.15 6.02
CA GLU A 22 -14.58 -25.86 6.27
C GLU A 22 -15.46 -25.47 5.07
N VAL A 23 -16.70 -25.13 5.32
CA VAL A 23 -17.67 -24.70 4.28
C VAL A 23 -17.76 -23.18 4.21
N THR A 24 -17.63 -22.53 5.35
CA THR A 24 -17.68 -21.07 5.48
C THR A 24 -16.69 -20.61 6.55
N ALA A 25 -15.77 -19.72 6.16
CA ALA A 25 -14.88 -19.05 7.09
C ALA A 25 -15.63 -17.90 7.82
N PRO A 26 -15.16 -17.49 8.99
CA PRO A 26 -15.63 -16.28 9.65
C PRO A 26 -15.38 -15.03 8.79
N ASP A 27 -16.22 -14.00 8.92
CA ASP A 27 -16.04 -12.73 8.24
C ASP A 27 -14.66 -12.12 8.56
N GLY A 28 -13.97 -11.61 7.53
CA GLY A 28 -12.63 -11.08 7.63
C GLY A 28 -11.50 -12.11 7.49
N TYR A 29 -11.84 -13.39 7.32
CA TYR A 29 -10.87 -14.47 7.16
C TYR A 29 -11.02 -15.19 5.82
N THR A 30 -9.91 -15.80 5.36
CA THR A 30 -9.92 -16.71 4.21
C THR A 30 -10.33 -18.11 4.62
N ILE A 31 -11.03 -18.81 3.73
CA ILE A 31 -11.40 -20.21 3.95
C ILE A 31 -10.18 -21.12 3.89
N ASN A 32 -10.11 -22.11 4.80
CA ASN A 32 -9.15 -23.17 4.71
C ASN A 32 -9.69 -24.31 3.82
N LYS A 33 -9.15 -24.42 2.62
CA LYS A 33 -9.58 -25.42 1.61
C LYS A 33 -9.07 -26.85 1.85
N ASN A 34 -8.26 -27.05 2.87
CA ASN A 34 -7.83 -28.38 3.26
C ASN A 34 -8.97 -29.10 3.99
N TYR A 35 -8.95 -30.42 3.92
CA TYR A 35 -9.85 -31.25 4.72
C TYR A 35 -9.04 -32.12 5.68
N ALA A 36 -9.64 -32.46 6.81
CA ALA A 36 -9.11 -33.42 7.74
C ALA A 36 -9.81 -34.78 7.56
N GLU A 37 -9.03 -35.86 7.54
CA GLU A 37 -9.55 -37.21 7.55
C GLU A 37 -9.54 -37.76 8.99
N ILE A 38 -10.67 -38.30 9.39
CA ILE A 38 -10.85 -38.88 10.71
C ILE A 38 -11.23 -40.33 10.55
N LYS A 39 -10.48 -41.23 11.24
CA LYS A 39 -10.85 -42.62 11.38
C LYS A 39 -11.37 -42.87 12.79
N VAL A 40 -12.58 -43.40 12.88
CA VAL A 40 -13.21 -43.83 14.13
C VAL A 40 -13.22 -45.36 14.14
N ASP A 41 -12.41 -45.98 14.99
CA ASP A 41 -12.33 -47.44 15.18
C ASP A 41 -11.92 -47.78 16.62
N SER A 42 -11.79 -49.10 16.90
CA SER A 42 -11.42 -49.58 18.24
C SER A 42 -9.95 -49.30 18.61
N ASP A 43 -9.10 -48.97 17.63
CA ASP A 43 -7.67 -48.78 17.83
C ASP A 43 -7.28 -47.30 17.87
N THR A 44 -8.23 -46.36 17.62
CA THR A 44 -8.02 -44.94 17.68
C THR A 44 -7.80 -44.49 19.11
N LEU A 45 -6.73 -43.74 19.35
CA LEU A 45 -6.49 -43.10 20.65
C LEU A 45 -7.37 -41.83 20.76
N TYR A 46 -8.27 -41.83 21.69
CA TYR A 46 -9.16 -40.70 21.96
C TYR A 46 -8.65 -39.85 23.12
N GLN A 47 -8.87 -38.56 23.05
CA GLN A 47 -8.84 -37.69 24.22
C GLN A 47 -10.14 -37.86 25.00
N ILE A 48 -10.10 -37.73 26.31
CA ILE A 48 -11.27 -37.78 27.16
C ILE A 48 -11.62 -36.36 27.61
N GLU A 49 -12.83 -35.93 27.24
CA GLU A 49 -13.35 -34.63 27.67
C GLU A 49 -13.51 -34.64 29.23
N PRO A 50 -12.87 -33.68 29.94
CA PRO A 50 -12.80 -33.77 31.40
C PRO A 50 -14.12 -33.66 32.12
N VAL A 51 -15.13 -33.02 31.56
CA VAL A 51 -16.42 -32.77 32.23
C VAL A 51 -17.42 -33.89 31.93
N SER A 52 -17.58 -34.29 30.67
CA SER A 52 -18.54 -35.33 30.27
C SER A 52 -17.96 -36.74 30.38
N GLY A 53 -16.64 -36.90 30.31
CA GLY A 53 -15.97 -38.20 30.21
C GLY A 53 -16.05 -38.87 28.86
N ASP A 54 -16.56 -38.15 27.85
CA ASP A 54 -16.69 -38.67 26.47
C ASP A 54 -15.35 -38.73 25.76
N ALA A 55 -15.21 -39.69 24.85
CA ALA A 55 -14.04 -39.76 23.96
C ALA A 55 -14.21 -38.77 22.80
N ILE A 56 -13.22 -37.88 22.61
CA ILE A 56 -13.19 -36.88 21.55
C ILE A 56 -11.99 -37.06 20.62
N ILE A 57 -12.17 -36.66 19.36
CA ILE A 57 -11.08 -36.43 18.41
C ILE A 57 -11.08 -34.92 18.13
N GLU A 58 -9.98 -34.28 18.46
CA GLU A 58 -9.81 -32.86 18.18
C GLU A 58 -9.22 -32.65 16.79
N VAL A 59 -9.82 -31.75 16.03
CA VAL A 59 -9.34 -31.30 14.72
C VAL A 59 -9.21 -29.80 14.74
N VAL A 60 -8.03 -29.27 14.47
CA VAL A 60 -7.74 -27.83 14.44
C VAL A 60 -7.73 -27.34 13.00
N TYR A 61 -8.46 -26.27 12.75
CA TYR A 61 -8.43 -25.50 11.51
C TYR A 61 -7.91 -24.11 11.77
N GLU A 62 -7.01 -23.64 10.92
CA GLU A 62 -6.46 -22.30 10.98
C GLU A 62 -6.92 -21.48 9.76
N ASN A 63 -7.44 -20.29 10.01
CA ASN A 63 -7.80 -19.31 8.99
C ASN A 63 -6.88 -18.10 9.09
N HIS A 64 -6.54 -17.53 7.94
CA HIS A 64 -5.75 -16.30 7.88
C HIS A 64 -6.66 -15.09 7.69
N PRO A 65 -6.44 -13.97 8.40
CA PRO A 65 -7.18 -12.75 8.17
C PRO A 65 -6.88 -12.20 6.76
N VAL A 66 -7.92 -11.71 6.09
CA VAL A 66 -7.78 -10.98 4.82
C VAL A 66 -7.00 -9.70 5.05
N LYS A 67 -6.08 -9.36 4.16
CA LYS A 67 -5.20 -8.20 4.26
C LYS A 67 -5.36 -7.25 3.08
N GLY A 68 -4.92 -6.00 3.26
CA GLY A 68 -4.80 -5.00 2.20
C GLY A 68 -3.42 -5.02 1.55
N GLU A 69 -3.38 -4.72 0.24
CA GLU A 69 -2.18 -4.40 -0.50
C GLU A 69 -2.37 -3.06 -1.21
N LEU A 70 -1.50 -2.09 -0.95
CA LEU A 70 -1.56 -0.75 -1.53
C LEU A 70 -0.36 -0.52 -2.44
N THR A 71 -0.64 -0.09 -3.69
CA THR A 71 0.38 0.43 -4.61
C THR A 71 0.19 1.93 -4.80
N VAL A 72 1.24 2.69 -4.56
CA VAL A 72 1.31 4.12 -4.87
C VAL A 72 2.09 4.29 -6.17
N VAL A 73 1.52 5.01 -7.14
CA VAL A 73 2.14 5.33 -8.42
C VAL A 73 2.42 6.82 -8.50
N LYS A 74 3.63 7.18 -8.88
CA LYS A 74 4.08 8.56 -9.03
C LYS A 74 4.33 8.92 -10.48
N LYS A 75 3.75 10.05 -10.94
CA LYS A 75 3.94 10.57 -12.30
C LYS A 75 4.26 12.05 -12.31
N GLY A 76 4.87 12.51 -13.42
CA GLY A 76 5.11 13.92 -13.70
C GLY A 76 5.64 14.14 -15.10
N GLU A 77 5.70 15.41 -15.52
CA GLU A 77 6.20 15.81 -16.83
C GLU A 77 7.74 15.80 -16.88
N VAL A 78 8.31 14.92 -17.68
CA VAL A 78 9.76 14.79 -17.90
C VAL A 78 10.13 15.39 -19.26
N LEU A 79 11.23 16.16 -19.32
CA LEU A 79 11.76 16.69 -20.56
C LEU A 79 12.28 15.55 -21.44
N LYS A 80 11.74 15.43 -22.65
CA LYS A 80 12.11 14.37 -23.61
C LYS A 80 12.98 14.85 -24.73
N ASP A 81 12.72 16.06 -25.19
CA ASP A 81 13.42 16.66 -26.31
C ASP A 81 13.35 18.17 -26.22
N TYR A 82 14.33 18.87 -26.83
CA TYR A 82 14.29 20.28 -27.05
C TYR A 82 14.70 20.59 -28.50
N GLY A 83 14.04 21.53 -29.10
CA GLY A 83 14.34 22.05 -30.41
C GLY A 83 14.01 23.54 -30.38
N LYS A 84 13.02 23.96 -31.18
CA LYS A 84 12.46 25.32 -31.02
C LYS A 84 11.70 25.47 -29.69
N ASP A 85 11.11 24.37 -29.22
CA ASP A 85 10.35 24.31 -27.97
C ASP A 85 10.73 23.04 -27.16
N PHE A 86 10.70 23.15 -25.84
CA PHE A 86 10.87 22.02 -24.95
C PHE A 86 9.66 21.09 -25.01
N LYS A 87 9.90 19.79 -25.21
CA LYS A 87 8.86 18.76 -25.24
C LYS A 87 8.88 17.97 -23.95
N TYR A 88 7.75 17.93 -23.29
CA TYR A 88 7.54 17.18 -22.05
C TYR A 88 6.54 16.05 -22.29
N GLU A 89 6.77 14.92 -21.63
CA GLU A 89 5.87 13.77 -21.61
C GLU A 89 5.63 13.33 -20.18
N MET A 90 4.42 12.81 -19.94
CA MET A 90 4.07 12.26 -18.62
C MET A 90 4.75 10.92 -18.45
N GLU A 91 5.54 10.77 -17.38
CA GLU A 91 6.26 9.55 -17.05
C GLU A 91 6.17 9.20 -15.58
N ASN A 92 6.47 7.96 -15.26
CA ASN A 92 6.60 7.48 -13.91
C ASN A 92 7.88 8.04 -13.28
N LEU A 93 7.82 8.40 -11.99
CA LEU A 93 8.91 9.08 -11.29
C LEU A 93 9.39 8.26 -10.09
N ALA A 94 10.68 7.94 -10.07
CA ALA A 94 11.35 7.37 -8.91
C ALA A 94 11.64 8.44 -7.85
N GLY A 95 11.89 8.00 -6.60
CA GLY A 95 12.42 8.84 -5.52
C GLY A 95 11.38 9.69 -4.79
N ALA A 96 10.09 9.61 -5.13
CA ALA A 96 9.04 10.21 -4.32
C ALA A 96 8.85 9.44 -3.01
N VAL A 97 8.77 10.14 -1.88
CA VAL A 97 8.52 9.54 -0.58
C VAL A 97 7.07 9.80 -0.18
N PHE A 98 6.35 8.73 0.16
CA PHE A 98 4.98 8.77 0.63
C PHE A 98 4.88 8.29 2.08
N ALA A 99 4.02 8.94 2.86
CA ALA A 99 3.64 8.51 4.19
C ALA A 99 2.20 7.98 4.15
N ILE A 100 1.98 6.83 4.79
CA ILE A 100 0.68 6.20 4.94
C ILE A 100 0.27 6.30 6.39
N TYR A 101 -0.89 6.88 6.65
CA TYR A 101 -1.46 7.04 7.98
C TYR A 101 -2.75 6.25 8.12
N ALA A 102 -3.04 5.76 9.31
CA ALA A 102 -4.36 5.29 9.65
C ALA A 102 -5.36 6.46 9.64
N ALA A 103 -6.42 6.39 8.82
CA ALA A 103 -7.41 7.47 8.75
C ALA A 103 -8.48 7.36 9.86
N GLU A 104 -8.52 6.21 10.54
CA GLU A 104 -9.36 5.90 11.70
C GLU A 104 -8.62 4.96 12.65
N ASP A 105 -9.21 4.61 13.78
CA ASP A 105 -8.70 3.54 14.63
C ASP A 105 -8.85 2.20 13.91
N ILE A 106 -7.75 1.53 13.62
CA ILE A 106 -7.70 0.25 12.91
C ILE A 106 -7.42 -0.86 13.93
N TYR A 107 -8.28 -1.85 13.93
CA TYR A 107 -8.22 -2.99 14.83
C TYR A 107 -7.75 -4.24 14.10
N THR A 108 -7.23 -5.20 14.86
CA THR A 108 -7.00 -6.57 14.37
C THR A 108 -8.32 -7.20 13.92
N ALA A 109 -8.25 -8.32 13.21
CA ALA A 109 -9.44 -9.07 12.79
C ALA A 109 -10.34 -9.39 14.01
N ASP A 110 -11.66 -9.45 13.80
CA ASP A 110 -12.68 -9.38 14.85
C ASP A 110 -12.55 -10.43 15.97
N PHE A 111 -11.94 -11.59 15.68
CA PHE A 111 -11.76 -12.65 16.69
C PHE A 111 -10.44 -12.56 17.45
N GLN A 112 -9.56 -11.63 17.08
CA GLN A 112 -8.34 -11.37 17.86
C GLN A 112 -8.67 -10.38 18.98
N LYS A 113 -8.64 -10.87 20.22
CA LYS A 113 -8.98 -10.08 21.40
C LYS A 113 -7.86 -10.12 22.42
N ASP A 114 -7.80 -9.10 23.27
CA ASP A 114 -6.93 -9.06 24.43
C ASP A 114 -7.44 -9.97 25.56
N ASP A 115 -6.67 -10.10 26.64
CA ASP A 115 -7.04 -10.92 27.80
C ASP A 115 -8.34 -10.47 28.50
N ALA A 116 -8.79 -9.23 28.26
CA ALA A 116 -10.03 -8.68 28.77
C ALA A 116 -11.22 -8.86 27.79
N GLY A 117 -10.98 -9.45 26.61
CA GLY A 117 -11.97 -9.70 25.58
C GLY A 117 -12.26 -8.49 24.68
N ASN A 118 -11.45 -7.42 24.73
CA ASN A 118 -11.59 -6.26 23.85
C ASN A 118 -10.88 -6.49 22.51
N ARG A 119 -11.36 -5.83 21.45
CA ARG A 119 -10.63 -5.77 20.18
C ARG A 119 -9.26 -5.14 20.37
N ILE A 120 -8.24 -5.71 19.76
CA ILE A 120 -6.87 -5.20 19.82
C ILE A 120 -6.72 -4.07 18.83
N LEU A 121 -6.39 -2.85 19.31
CA LEU A 121 -6.07 -1.70 18.49
C LEU A 121 -4.68 -1.91 17.85
N GLU A 122 -4.62 -1.97 16.53
CA GLU A 122 -3.36 -2.12 15.80
C GLU A 122 -2.75 -0.75 15.47
N TYR A 123 -3.58 0.17 14.94
CA TYR A 123 -3.18 1.56 14.67
C TYR A 123 -4.25 2.52 15.17
N ALA A 124 -3.87 3.44 16.03
CA ALA A 124 -4.72 4.57 16.37
C ALA A 124 -4.84 5.52 15.17
N LYS A 125 -5.95 6.21 15.07
CA LYS A 125 -6.15 7.25 14.07
C LYS A 125 -4.96 8.22 14.02
N ASP A 126 -4.57 8.64 12.81
CA ASP A 126 -3.45 9.53 12.48
C ASP A 126 -2.06 8.96 12.82
N THR A 127 -1.95 7.70 13.22
CA THR A 127 -0.65 7.02 13.37
C THR A 127 0.00 6.79 12.01
N LEU A 128 1.31 7.08 11.91
CA LEU A 128 2.12 6.70 10.74
C LEU A 128 2.27 5.18 10.68
N VAL A 129 1.73 4.58 9.64
CA VAL A 129 1.78 3.12 9.41
C VAL A 129 3.04 2.73 8.66
N ALA A 130 3.39 3.48 7.61
CA ALA A 130 4.58 3.22 6.81
C ALA A 130 5.03 4.45 6.03
N GLU A 131 6.31 4.44 5.63
CA GLU A 131 6.87 5.31 4.59
C GLU A 131 7.32 4.47 3.41
N LEU A 132 6.98 4.90 2.20
CA LEU A 132 7.32 4.23 0.95
C LEU A 132 8.06 5.17 0.03
N THR A 133 9.06 4.65 -0.69
CA THR A 133 9.76 5.41 -1.73
C THR A 133 9.52 4.74 -3.08
N THR A 134 9.13 5.51 -4.09
CA THR A 134 8.92 4.98 -5.44
C THR A 134 10.25 4.57 -6.08
N ASP A 135 10.23 3.39 -6.69
CA ASP A 135 11.37 2.79 -7.39
C ASP A 135 11.51 3.32 -8.84
N GLU A 136 12.40 2.71 -9.62
CA GLU A 136 12.65 3.03 -11.04
C GLU A 136 11.39 2.92 -11.92
N THR A 137 10.39 2.13 -11.50
CA THR A 137 9.10 2.02 -12.19
C THR A 137 8.13 3.13 -11.80
N GLY A 138 8.51 4.00 -10.88
CA GLY A 138 7.67 5.04 -10.29
C GLY A 138 6.60 4.52 -9.36
N SER A 139 6.78 3.31 -8.82
CA SER A 139 5.80 2.64 -7.97
C SER A 139 6.41 2.26 -6.61
N ALA A 140 5.56 2.21 -5.59
CA ALA A 140 5.89 1.65 -4.29
C ALA A 140 4.71 0.87 -3.75
N THR A 141 4.94 -0.35 -3.24
CA THR A 141 3.88 -1.23 -2.75
C THR A 141 4.11 -1.64 -1.32
N ILE A 142 3.06 -1.61 -0.51
CA ILE A 142 3.00 -2.20 0.83
C ILE A 142 1.94 -3.29 0.87
N LYS A 143 2.27 -4.40 1.55
CA LYS A 143 1.40 -5.56 1.71
C LYS A 143 1.08 -5.81 3.18
N ASN A 144 0.10 -6.68 3.41
CA ASN A 144 -0.29 -7.15 4.73
C ASN A 144 -0.87 -6.05 5.65
N LEU A 145 -1.42 -4.99 5.06
CA LEU A 145 -2.15 -3.99 5.84
C LEU A 145 -3.43 -4.62 6.42
N PRO A 146 -3.77 -4.34 7.70
CA PRO A 146 -5.11 -4.64 8.21
C PRO A 146 -6.20 -3.99 7.35
N LEU A 147 -7.40 -4.59 7.34
CA LEU A 147 -8.56 -3.93 6.72
C LEU A 147 -8.91 -2.65 7.49
N GLY A 148 -9.34 -1.61 6.78
CA GLY A 148 -9.65 -0.29 7.36
C GLY A 148 -9.36 0.85 6.39
N ASN A 149 -9.44 2.08 6.88
CA ASN A 149 -9.24 3.30 6.11
C ASN A 149 -7.85 3.88 6.34
N TYR A 150 -7.19 4.22 5.24
CA TYR A 150 -5.85 4.80 5.23
C TYR A 150 -5.83 6.12 4.45
N ARG A 151 -4.91 7.00 4.81
CA ARG A 151 -4.63 8.26 4.17
C ARG A 151 -3.19 8.26 3.65
N VAL A 152 -3.02 8.50 2.37
CA VAL A 152 -1.72 8.56 1.68
C VAL A 152 -1.40 10.01 1.36
N VAL A 153 -0.19 10.46 1.72
CA VAL A 153 0.31 11.80 1.43
C VAL A 153 1.71 11.73 0.85
N GLU A 154 2.03 12.59 -0.09
CA GLU A 154 3.43 12.78 -0.51
C GLU A 154 4.17 13.53 0.61
N LYS A 155 5.26 12.96 1.09
CA LYS A 155 6.17 13.59 2.08
C LYS A 155 7.29 14.37 1.42
N THR A 156 7.83 13.81 0.32
CA THR A 156 8.90 14.41 -0.46
C THR A 156 8.65 14.16 -1.94
N ALA A 157 8.63 15.24 -2.72
CA ALA A 157 8.58 15.14 -4.18
C ALA A 157 9.94 14.72 -4.75
N PRO A 158 9.99 14.10 -5.93
CA PRO A 158 11.24 13.89 -6.65
C PRO A 158 11.91 15.23 -7.02
N ASP A 159 13.23 15.21 -7.20
CA ASP A 159 13.99 16.40 -7.59
C ASP A 159 13.46 17.02 -8.89
N GLY A 160 13.30 18.33 -8.91
CA GLY A 160 12.77 19.09 -10.03
C GLY A 160 11.26 19.16 -10.14
N PHE A 161 10.54 18.60 -9.16
CA PHE A 161 9.08 18.62 -9.10
C PHE A 161 8.54 19.40 -7.90
N VAL A 162 7.35 19.97 -8.06
CA VAL A 162 6.65 20.68 -7.00
C VAL A 162 5.92 19.66 -6.13
N HIS A 163 6.09 19.76 -4.82
CA HIS A 163 5.44 18.88 -3.85
C HIS A 163 3.90 18.94 -3.99
N ASN A 164 3.28 17.78 -4.17
CA ASN A 164 1.83 17.63 -4.22
C ASN A 164 1.29 17.48 -2.79
N LYS A 165 0.53 18.47 -2.34
CA LYS A 165 -0.08 18.49 -1.00
C LYS A 165 -1.43 17.79 -0.92
N ALA A 166 -1.91 17.20 -2.03
CA ALA A 166 -3.15 16.45 -2.01
C ALA A 166 -2.99 15.17 -1.17
N GLU A 167 -4.06 14.82 -0.48
CA GLU A 167 -4.20 13.58 0.26
C GLU A 167 -5.12 12.64 -0.51
N GLN A 168 -4.83 11.34 -0.49
CA GLN A 168 -5.73 10.32 -1.06
C GLN A 168 -6.12 9.32 0.02
N ASN A 169 -7.41 9.01 0.07
CA ASN A 169 -7.95 8.02 0.99
C ASN A 169 -8.09 6.67 0.28
N VAL A 170 -7.71 5.61 0.98
CA VAL A 170 -7.79 4.23 0.54
C VAL A 170 -8.56 3.44 1.58
N GLN A 171 -9.49 2.60 1.14
CA GLN A 171 -10.29 1.77 2.01
C GLN A 171 -10.13 0.29 1.64
N PHE A 172 -9.71 -0.53 2.61
CA PHE A 172 -9.71 -1.98 2.48
C PHE A 172 -10.92 -2.55 3.23
N VAL A 173 -11.83 -3.17 2.47
CA VAL A 173 -13.05 -3.78 3.00
C VAL A 173 -13.01 -5.26 2.68
N TYR A 174 -13.47 -6.11 3.60
CA TYR A 174 -13.65 -7.53 3.35
C TYR A 174 -14.55 -7.75 2.13
N VAL A 175 -14.11 -8.62 1.23
CA VAL A 175 -14.85 -8.96 0.01
C VAL A 175 -15.52 -10.32 0.17
N ASP A 176 -14.73 -11.37 0.32
CA ASP A 176 -15.19 -12.74 0.52
C ASP A 176 -14.06 -13.63 1.09
N GLN A 177 -14.43 -14.86 1.45
CA GLN A 177 -13.50 -15.84 2.03
C GLN A 177 -12.48 -16.43 1.05
N ASP A 178 -12.63 -16.20 -0.26
CA ASP A 178 -11.73 -16.68 -1.30
C ASP A 178 -10.69 -15.63 -1.72
N THR A 179 -10.86 -14.38 -1.26
CA THR A 179 -9.99 -13.23 -1.57
C THR A 179 -9.00 -12.97 -0.44
N PRO A 180 -7.75 -13.46 -0.52
CA PRO A 180 -6.77 -13.34 0.58
C PRO A 180 -6.22 -11.95 0.77
N ALA A 181 -6.25 -11.11 -0.29
CA ALA A 181 -5.81 -9.72 -0.24
C ALA A 181 -6.72 -8.82 -1.07
N VAL A 182 -7.12 -7.70 -0.50
CA VAL A 182 -7.78 -6.59 -1.20
C VAL A 182 -6.70 -5.67 -1.74
N VAL A 183 -6.69 -5.45 -3.07
CA VAL A 183 -5.64 -4.68 -3.74
C VAL A 183 -6.19 -3.34 -4.17
N GLU A 184 -5.54 -2.26 -3.74
CA GLU A 184 -5.88 -0.88 -4.10
C GLU A 184 -4.66 -0.15 -4.67
N SER A 185 -4.92 0.88 -5.48
CA SER A 185 -3.88 1.70 -6.08
C SER A 185 -4.27 3.18 -6.08
N VAL A 186 -3.29 4.04 -5.79
CA VAL A 186 -3.45 5.50 -5.87
C VAL A 186 -2.36 6.10 -6.76
N GLU A 187 -2.70 7.15 -7.49
CA GLU A 187 -1.79 7.86 -8.38
C GLU A 187 -1.62 9.32 -7.94
N PHE A 188 -0.37 9.76 -7.84
CA PHE A 188 -0.02 11.16 -7.57
C PHE A 188 0.74 11.74 -8.77
N ILE A 189 0.30 12.90 -9.23
CA ILE A 189 0.94 13.65 -10.32
C ILE A 189 1.56 14.92 -9.74
N ASN A 190 2.85 15.16 -10.00
CA ASN A 190 3.50 16.43 -9.68
C ASN A 190 3.73 17.26 -10.93
N GLU A 191 3.56 18.57 -10.77
CA GLU A 191 4.02 19.52 -11.76
C GLU A 191 5.53 19.67 -11.67
N ARG A 192 6.20 19.83 -12.81
CA ARG A 192 7.62 20.21 -12.83
C ARG A 192 7.80 21.60 -12.26
N GLN A 193 8.91 21.83 -11.61
CA GLN A 193 9.30 23.15 -11.19
C GLN A 193 9.58 24.05 -12.42
N LYS A 194 8.98 25.24 -12.46
CA LYS A 194 9.16 26.23 -13.52
C LYS A 194 9.89 27.43 -12.93
N VAL A 195 10.81 27.99 -13.71
CA VAL A 195 11.58 29.16 -13.35
C VAL A 195 11.48 30.16 -14.48
N GLU A 196 11.21 31.42 -14.16
CA GLU A 196 11.28 32.55 -15.05
C GLU A 196 12.55 33.34 -14.77
N ILE A 197 13.25 33.77 -15.83
CA ILE A 197 14.43 34.62 -15.73
C ILE A 197 14.06 36.00 -16.27
N SER A 198 14.18 37.03 -15.44
CA SER A 198 14.06 38.42 -15.87
C SER A 198 15.43 39.07 -15.90
N VAL A 199 15.77 39.70 -17.02
CA VAL A 199 17.03 40.44 -17.20
C VAL A 199 16.69 41.91 -17.45
N GLU A 200 17.22 42.79 -16.62
CA GLU A 200 17.10 44.25 -16.82
C GLU A 200 18.47 44.82 -17.21
N LYS A 201 18.51 45.58 -18.30
CA LYS A 201 19.71 46.31 -18.72
C LYS A 201 19.61 47.76 -18.27
N GLN A 202 20.62 48.21 -17.55
CA GLN A 202 20.68 49.58 -17.01
C GLN A 202 21.95 50.31 -17.46
N ASP A 203 21.86 51.64 -17.58
CA ASP A 203 22.98 52.56 -17.71
C ASP A 203 23.79 52.60 -16.41
N ALA A 204 25.10 52.44 -16.50
CA ALA A 204 25.97 52.34 -15.34
C ALA A 204 26.17 53.68 -14.63
N GLU A 205 25.92 54.81 -15.28
CA GLU A 205 26.15 56.15 -14.72
C GLU A 205 24.92 56.72 -14.02
N ASN A 206 23.71 56.41 -14.51
CA ASN A 206 22.49 57.01 -14.03
C ASN A 206 21.39 56.02 -13.64
N GLY A 207 21.58 54.72 -13.86
CA GLY A 207 20.65 53.65 -13.52
C GLY A 207 19.36 53.57 -14.37
N SER A 208 19.27 54.37 -15.46
CA SER A 208 18.10 54.30 -16.35
C SER A 208 18.14 52.99 -17.19
N THR A 209 16.94 52.48 -17.46
CA THR A 209 16.79 51.24 -18.29
C THR A 209 17.20 51.51 -19.75
N ILE A 210 17.92 50.57 -20.37
CA ILE A 210 18.41 50.67 -21.72
C ILE A 210 17.74 49.57 -22.58
N ALA A 211 17.06 50.00 -23.65
CA ALA A 211 16.45 49.10 -24.61
C ALA A 211 17.45 48.66 -25.71
N GLY A 212 17.15 47.54 -26.39
CA GLY A 212 17.88 47.05 -27.56
C GLY A 212 19.09 46.17 -27.25
N ALA A 213 19.32 45.79 -26.01
CA ALA A 213 20.35 44.78 -25.68
C ALA A 213 19.80 43.35 -25.98
N GLU A 214 20.64 42.54 -26.61
CA GLU A 214 20.35 41.12 -26.84
C GLU A 214 21.14 40.26 -25.85
N PHE A 215 20.45 39.21 -25.33
CA PHE A 215 21.05 38.27 -24.40
C PHE A 215 20.91 36.85 -24.95
N GLY A 216 21.94 36.04 -24.84
CA GLY A 216 21.88 34.61 -25.05
C GLY A 216 21.87 33.86 -23.70
N LEU A 217 21.01 32.84 -23.59
CA LEU A 217 20.99 31.91 -22.48
C LEU A 217 21.66 30.60 -22.93
N TYR A 218 22.68 30.18 -22.19
CA TYR A 218 23.44 28.98 -22.50
C TYR A 218 23.44 28.04 -21.31
N ALA A 219 23.38 26.72 -21.57
CA ALA A 219 23.56 25.71 -20.55
C ALA A 219 25.00 25.74 -20.06
N LYS A 220 25.23 25.96 -18.77
CA LYS A 220 26.60 25.96 -18.19
C LYS A 220 27.14 24.54 -18.03
N GLU A 221 26.29 23.54 -17.94
CA GLU A 221 26.60 22.13 -17.84
C GLU A 221 25.55 21.32 -18.61
N ASP A 222 25.82 20.03 -18.83
CA ASP A 222 24.86 19.15 -19.48
C ASP A 222 23.55 19.08 -18.69
N ILE A 223 22.43 19.45 -19.31
CA ILE A 223 21.09 19.27 -18.74
C ILE A 223 20.61 17.87 -19.11
N LYS A 224 20.27 17.07 -18.10
CA LYS A 224 19.93 15.66 -18.25
C LYS A 224 18.46 15.38 -17.87
N ALA A 225 17.90 14.36 -18.53
CA ALA A 225 16.70 13.67 -18.10
C ALA A 225 17.08 12.20 -17.81
N GLY A 226 17.21 11.85 -16.55
CA GLY A 226 17.88 10.62 -16.13
C GLY A 226 19.34 10.60 -16.59
N GLU A 227 19.73 9.55 -17.32
CA GLU A 227 21.10 9.43 -17.88
C GLU A 227 21.25 10.11 -19.25
N LYS A 228 20.13 10.47 -19.92
CA LYS A 228 20.15 11.09 -21.25
C LYS A 228 20.47 12.58 -21.15
N VAL A 229 21.52 13.04 -21.84
CA VAL A 229 21.79 14.46 -22.03
C VAL A 229 20.77 15.02 -23.02
N ILE A 230 20.00 16.02 -22.61
CA ILE A 230 18.99 16.70 -23.39
C ILE A 230 19.53 17.99 -24.00
N VAL A 231 20.26 18.80 -23.23
CA VAL A 231 20.96 20.01 -23.69
C VAL A 231 22.41 19.87 -23.28
N LYS A 232 23.35 20.07 -24.20
CA LYS A 232 24.79 20.02 -23.87
C LYS A 232 25.25 21.34 -23.27
N ALA A 233 26.33 21.25 -22.51
CA ALA A 233 27.05 22.43 -22.03
C ALA A 233 27.38 23.34 -23.21
N ASP A 234 27.28 24.67 -22.98
CA ASP A 234 27.51 25.76 -23.97
C ASP A 234 26.53 25.75 -25.19
N GLU A 235 25.50 24.93 -25.17
CA GLU A 235 24.43 24.97 -26.18
C GLU A 235 23.41 26.06 -25.80
N GLN A 236 22.96 26.86 -26.85
CA GLN A 236 22.03 27.99 -26.72
C GLN A 236 20.59 27.53 -26.89
#